data_41cda43040a3eeb2caf5bc791e228b19
#
_entry.id   41cda43040a3eeb2caf5bc791e228b19
#
_cell.length_a   1.000
_cell.length_b   1.000
_cell.length_c   1.000
_cell.angle_alpha   90.00
_cell.angle_beta   90.00
_cell.angle_gamma   90.00
#
_symmetry.space_group_name_H-M   'P 1'
#
loop_
_entity.id
_entity.type
_entity.pdbx_description
1 polymer ?
#
loop_
_entity_poly.entity_id
_entity_poly.type
_entity_poly.pdbx_seq_one_letter_code
_entity_poly.pdbx_strand_id
1 'polypeptide(L)'
;MVTFAGTGYWASIGTLMLIYLTYQDFKHNRKIDDRKNYLMFGVTLSLFSHVDITLWYLAATILSVIIMTALVSKFAKGLGAGDISAIGWIYYGLTVLQPGALIGFIVLLAVIGLLHVTVKEVILKIKQPVPFFHVILITFVSTALLFRLY
;
A
#
# COMPACT_ATOMS: atom_id res chain seq x y z
N MET A 1 16.62 14.78 -7.85
CA MET A 1 15.65 15.51 -7.02
C MET A 1 14.28 15.20 -7.61
N VAL A 2 13.47 14.41 -6.92
CA VAL A 2 12.08 14.15 -7.38
C VAL A 2 11.35 15.48 -7.25
N THR A 3 10.81 16.00 -8.33
CA THR A 3 10.07 17.25 -8.29
C THR A 3 8.78 17.04 -7.49
N PHE A 4 8.41 17.99 -6.64
CA PHE A 4 7.18 17.97 -5.84
C PHE A 4 5.92 17.63 -6.68
N ALA A 5 5.93 17.98 -7.97
CA ALA A 5 4.88 17.62 -8.91
C ALA A 5 4.75 16.09 -9.11
N GLY A 6 5.86 15.36 -9.20
CA GLY A 6 5.82 13.91 -9.41
C GLY A 6 5.28 13.13 -8.21
N THR A 7 5.52 13.60 -6.98
CA THR A 7 4.98 12.99 -5.76
C THR A 7 3.47 13.16 -5.68
N GLY A 8 2.97 14.35 -5.95
CA GLY A 8 1.53 14.64 -5.93
C GLY A 8 0.76 13.84 -6.98
N TYR A 9 1.29 13.70 -8.19
CA TYR A 9 0.68 12.85 -9.22
C TYR A 9 0.63 11.38 -8.79
N TRP A 10 1.72 10.85 -8.26
CA TRP A 10 1.76 9.47 -7.79
C TRP A 10 0.77 9.21 -6.65
N ALA A 11 0.74 10.09 -5.65
CA ALA A 11 -0.18 9.98 -4.51
C ALA A 11 -1.65 10.07 -4.97
N SER A 12 -1.97 10.97 -5.90
CA SER A 12 -3.32 11.14 -6.44
C SER A 12 -3.76 9.92 -7.26
N ILE A 13 -2.92 9.44 -8.17
CA ILE A 13 -3.21 8.24 -8.97
C ILE A 13 -3.34 7.02 -8.05
N GLY A 14 -2.45 6.87 -7.07
CA GLY A 14 -2.50 5.81 -6.08
C GLY A 14 -3.79 5.83 -5.27
N THR A 15 -4.23 7.00 -4.82
CA THR A 15 -5.50 7.16 -4.11
C THR A 15 -6.69 6.74 -4.96
N LEU A 16 -6.77 7.22 -6.21
CA LEU A 16 -7.85 6.83 -7.13
C LEU A 16 -7.88 5.33 -7.39
N MET A 17 -6.71 4.72 -7.57
CA MET A 17 -6.61 3.28 -7.77
C MET A 17 -7.06 2.51 -6.52
N LEU A 18 -6.67 2.94 -5.33
CA LEU A 18 -7.08 2.30 -4.08
C LEU A 18 -8.60 2.45 -3.82
N ILE A 19 -9.19 3.59 -4.15
CA ILE A 19 -10.65 3.79 -4.11
C ILE A 19 -11.32 2.78 -5.02
N TYR A 20 -10.84 2.64 -6.26
CA TYR A 20 -11.38 1.70 -7.21
C TYR A 20 -11.23 0.25 -6.75
N LEU A 21 -10.06 -0.15 -6.24
CA LEU A 21 -9.82 -1.49 -5.71
C LEU A 21 -10.65 -1.78 -4.47
N THR A 22 -10.83 -0.80 -3.58
CA THR A 22 -11.73 -0.91 -2.43
C THR A 22 -13.17 -1.16 -2.88
N TYR A 23 -13.66 -0.42 -3.87
CA TYR A 23 -14.99 -0.64 -4.45
C TYR A 23 -15.13 -2.06 -5.03
N GLN A 24 -14.12 -2.54 -5.77
CA GLN A 24 -14.12 -3.89 -6.32
C GLN A 24 -14.10 -4.97 -5.24
N ASP A 25 -13.32 -4.77 -4.16
CA ASP A 25 -13.23 -5.68 -3.03
C ASP A 25 -14.60 -5.87 -2.34
N PHE A 26 -15.34 -4.77 -2.16
CA PHE A 26 -16.70 -4.83 -1.61
C PHE A 26 -17.70 -5.47 -2.57
N LYS A 27 -17.62 -5.15 -3.87
CA LYS A 27 -18.58 -5.60 -4.88
C LYS A 27 -18.44 -7.09 -5.23
N HIS A 28 -17.22 -7.57 -5.33
CA HIS A 28 -16.90 -8.92 -5.82
C HIS A 28 -16.47 -9.89 -4.72
N ASN A 29 -16.70 -9.54 -3.48
CA ASN A 29 -16.44 -10.41 -2.33
C ASN A 29 -15.02 -11.03 -2.38
N ARG A 30 -13.99 -10.19 -2.53
CA ARG A 30 -12.54 -10.50 -2.54
C ARG A 30 -11.92 -11.05 -3.83
N LYS A 31 -12.63 -11.10 -4.93
CA LYS A 31 -12.02 -11.45 -6.22
C LYS A 31 -11.54 -10.17 -6.92
N ILE A 32 -10.35 -9.70 -6.54
CA ILE A 32 -9.71 -8.56 -7.19
C ILE A 32 -8.82 -9.07 -8.32
N ASP A 33 -8.89 -8.38 -9.45
CA ASP A 33 -7.97 -8.60 -10.55
C ASP A 33 -6.60 -7.99 -10.20
N ASP A 34 -5.63 -8.84 -9.88
CA ASP A 34 -4.26 -8.44 -9.53
C ASP A 34 -3.55 -7.65 -10.63
N ARG A 35 -4.01 -7.73 -11.89
CA ARG A 35 -3.44 -6.98 -13.02
C ARG A 35 -3.37 -5.48 -12.76
N LYS A 36 -4.32 -4.94 -11.99
CA LYS A 36 -4.37 -3.51 -11.66
C LYS A 36 -3.28 -3.11 -10.68
N ASN A 37 -2.94 -3.98 -9.75
CA ASN A 37 -1.80 -3.75 -8.86
C ASN A 37 -0.47 -3.80 -9.63
N TYR A 38 -0.34 -4.68 -10.62
CA TYR A 38 0.84 -4.71 -11.50
C TYR A 38 0.93 -3.45 -12.37
N LEU A 39 -0.21 -2.91 -12.81
CA LEU A 39 -0.24 -1.63 -13.51
C LEU A 39 0.29 -0.51 -12.60
N MET A 40 -0.10 -0.48 -11.33
CA MET A 40 0.42 0.50 -10.36
C MET A 40 1.90 0.33 -10.08
N PHE A 41 2.43 -0.88 -10.06
CA PHE A 41 3.87 -1.10 -10.04
C PHE A 41 4.56 -0.48 -11.26
N GLY A 42 4.02 -0.72 -12.45
CA GLY A 42 4.55 -0.14 -13.69
C GLY A 42 4.53 1.38 -13.68
N VAL A 43 3.43 2.00 -13.24
CA VAL A 43 3.31 3.45 -13.08
C VAL A 43 4.34 3.97 -12.08
N THR A 44 4.47 3.32 -10.92
CA THR A 44 5.43 3.72 -9.88
C THR A 44 6.86 3.64 -10.41
N LEU A 45 7.22 2.53 -11.05
CA LEU A 45 8.53 2.38 -11.68
C LEU A 45 8.81 3.45 -12.73
N SER A 46 7.83 3.74 -13.59
CA SER A 46 7.96 4.76 -14.65
C SER A 46 8.16 6.16 -14.09
N LEU A 47 7.39 6.54 -13.07
CA LEU A 47 7.50 7.85 -12.43
C LEU A 47 8.85 8.04 -11.73
N PHE A 48 9.46 6.97 -11.23
CA PHE A 48 10.73 7.02 -10.50
C PHE A 48 11.94 6.57 -11.33
N SER A 49 11.77 6.24 -12.60
CA SER A 49 12.86 5.86 -13.50
C SER A 49 13.92 6.95 -13.71
N HIS A 50 13.59 8.21 -13.42
CA HIS A 50 14.49 9.36 -13.54
C HIS A 50 15.20 9.73 -12.23
N VAL A 51 14.96 8.97 -11.16
CA VAL A 51 15.68 9.20 -9.89
C VAL A 51 17.02 8.48 -9.99
N ASP A 52 18.11 9.22 -9.80
CA ASP A 52 19.46 8.65 -9.68
C ASP A 52 19.54 7.79 -8.42
N ILE A 53 19.03 6.59 -8.53
CA ILE A 53 19.06 5.59 -7.45
C ILE A 53 20.28 4.70 -7.71
N THR A 54 21.19 4.63 -6.74
CA THR A 54 22.28 3.67 -6.83
C THR A 54 21.73 2.25 -6.93
N LEU A 55 22.35 1.40 -7.73
CA LEU A 55 21.95 0.01 -7.93
C LEU A 55 21.75 -0.74 -6.59
N TRP A 56 22.60 -0.44 -5.61
CA TRP A 56 22.52 -1.00 -4.25
C TRP A 56 21.27 -0.56 -3.50
N TYR A 57 20.86 0.69 -3.61
CA TYR A 57 19.64 1.19 -2.98
C TYR A 57 18.39 0.54 -3.62
N LEU A 58 18.38 0.42 -4.95
CA LEU A 58 17.31 -0.27 -5.66
C LEU A 58 17.22 -1.75 -5.24
N ALA A 59 18.36 -2.45 -5.19
CA ALA A 59 18.39 -3.85 -4.76
C ALA A 59 17.92 -4.01 -3.30
N ALA A 60 18.36 -3.14 -2.38
CA ALA A 60 17.92 -3.15 -0.99
C ALA A 60 16.42 -2.86 -0.86
N THR A 61 15.89 -1.95 -1.66
CA THR A 61 14.45 -1.64 -1.68
C THR A 61 13.64 -2.84 -2.18
N ILE A 62 14.03 -3.45 -3.28
CA ILE A 62 13.35 -4.65 -3.82
C ILE A 62 13.40 -5.79 -2.79
N LEU A 63 14.55 -6.04 -2.19
CA LEU A 63 14.70 -7.07 -1.18
C LEU A 63 13.81 -6.80 0.04
N SER A 64 13.76 -5.56 0.52
CA SER A 64 12.91 -5.19 1.65
C SER A 64 11.41 -5.33 1.32
N VAL A 65 10.98 -5.01 0.10
CA VAL A 65 9.60 -5.27 -0.36
C VAL A 65 9.29 -6.77 -0.34
N ILE A 66 10.20 -7.60 -0.85
CA ILE A 66 10.02 -9.06 -0.84
C ILE A 66 9.91 -9.59 0.59
N ILE A 67 10.82 -9.17 1.49
CA ILE A 67 10.82 -9.59 2.89
C ILE A 67 9.53 -9.14 3.58
N MET A 68 9.13 -7.88 3.42
CA MET A 68 7.90 -7.36 4.02
C MET A 68 6.68 -8.09 3.49
N THR A 69 6.61 -8.34 2.18
CA THR A 69 5.52 -9.10 1.57
C THR A 69 5.45 -10.52 2.13
N ALA A 70 6.59 -11.21 2.28
CA ALA A 70 6.65 -12.54 2.86
C ALA A 70 6.23 -12.56 4.34
N LEU A 71 6.68 -11.57 5.13
CA LEU A 71 6.30 -11.43 6.53
C LEU A 71 4.80 -11.18 6.68
N VAL A 72 4.27 -10.22 5.92
CA VAL A 72 2.84 -9.88 5.94
C VAL A 72 2.00 -11.10 5.54
N SER A 73 2.39 -11.83 4.49
CA SER A 73 1.67 -13.04 4.06
C SER A 73 1.67 -14.16 5.11
N LYS A 74 2.77 -14.28 5.86
CA LYS A 74 2.92 -15.31 6.88
C LYS A 74 2.14 -15.01 8.17
N PHE A 75 2.12 -13.74 8.59
CA PHE A 75 1.54 -13.33 9.88
C PHE A 75 0.12 -12.81 9.79
N ALA A 76 -0.27 -12.26 8.67
CA ALA A 76 -1.61 -11.73 8.45
C ALA A 76 -2.52 -12.80 7.81
N LYS A 77 -2.99 -13.75 8.63
CA LYS A 77 -4.01 -14.71 8.19
C LYS A 77 -5.24 -13.93 7.72
N GLY A 78 -5.53 -13.97 6.42
CA GLY A 78 -6.71 -13.34 5.81
C GLY A 78 -6.43 -12.17 4.87
N LEU A 79 -5.16 -11.76 4.68
CA LEU A 79 -4.78 -10.88 3.59
C LEU A 79 -4.76 -11.67 2.27
N GLY A 80 -5.41 -11.12 1.26
CA GLY A 80 -5.37 -11.65 -0.10
C GLY A 80 -4.09 -11.24 -0.84
N ALA A 81 -3.82 -11.92 -1.96
CA ALA A 81 -2.69 -11.57 -2.84
C ALA A 81 -2.77 -10.11 -3.32
N GLY A 82 -4.00 -9.61 -3.58
CA GLY A 82 -4.24 -8.23 -3.99
C GLY A 82 -3.85 -7.21 -2.91
N ASP A 83 -4.15 -7.48 -1.64
CA ASP A 83 -3.76 -6.60 -0.51
C ASP A 83 -2.24 -6.49 -0.42
N ILE A 84 -1.55 -7.64 -0.54
CA ILE A 84 -0.10 -7.72 -0.49
C ILE A 84 0.54 -6.96 -1.64
N SER A 85 -0.01 -7.11 -2.85
CA SER A 85 0.45 -6.39 -4.03
C SER A 85 0.25 -4.87 -3.89
N ALA A 86 -0.88 -4.43 -3.31
CA ALA A 86 -1.12 -3.02 -3.05
C ALA A 86 -0.13 -2.45 -2.02
N ILE A 87 0.09 -3.14 -0.92
CA ILE A 87 1.12 -2.75 0.07
C ILE A 87 2.50 -2.69 -0.59
N GLY A 88 2.81 -3.62 -1.49
CA GLY A 88 4.09 -3.70 -2.18
C GLY A 88 4.41 -2.45 -3.00
N TRP A 89 3.53 -1.98 -3.89
CA TRP A 89 3.81 -0.79 -4.70
C TRP A 89 3.80 0.50 -3.88
N ILE A 90 2.97 0.58 -2.82
CA ILE A 90 2.99 1.70 -1.87
C ILE A 90 4.33 1.74 -1.15
N TYR A 91 4.75 0.61 -0.61
CA TYR A 91 6.03 0.48 0.08
C TYR A 91 7.19 0.91 -0.81
N TYR A 92 7.24 0.42 -2.05
CA TYR A 92 8.27 0.80 -3.00
C TYR A 92 8.28 2.31 -3.28
N GLY A 93 7.10 2.87 -3.59
CA GLY A 93 6.98 4.30 -3.88
C GLY A 93 7.41 5.18 -2.69
N LEU A 94 6.96 4.87 -1.48
CA LEU A 94 7.32 5.62 -0.28
C LEU A 94 8.81 5.49 0.05
N THR A 95 9.42 4.31 -0.14
CA THR A 95 10.87 4.13 0.07
C THR A 95 11.69 5.04 -0.84
N VAL A 96 11.27 5.18 -2.10
CA VAL A 96 11.97 6.02 -3.08
C VAL A 96 11.73 7.50 -2.84
N LEU A 97 10.50 7.88 -2.49
CA LEU A 97 10.10 9.27 -2.36
C LEU A 97 10.51 9.88 -1.02
N GLN A 98 10.14 9.22 0.05
CA GLN A 98 10.30 9.75 1.39
C GLN A 98 10.34 8.62 2.44
N PRO A 99 11.53 8.16 2.85
CA PRO A 99 11.66 7.07 3.81
C PRO A 99 10.93 7.31 5.14
N GLY A 100 10.81 8.58 5.57
CA GLY A 100 10.04 8.94 6.77
C GLY A 100 8.54 8.63 6.62
N ALA A 101 7.98 8.87 5.44
CA ALA A 101 6.58 8.55 5.13
C ALA A 101 6.34 7.03 5.12
N LEU A 102 7.34 6.23 4.71
CA LEU A 102 7.26 4.78 4.79
C LEU A 102 7.10 4.30 6.23
N ILE A 103 7.89 4.82 7.16
CA ILE A 103 7.76 4.47 8.59
C ILE A 103 6.38 4.86 9.09
N GLY A 104 5.91 6.07 8.76
CA GLY A 104 4.55 6.53 9.09
C GLY A 104 3.47 5.60 8.54
N PHE A 105 3.60 5.16 7.29
CA PHE A 105 2.67 4.22 6.66
C PHE A 105 2.64 2.87 7.39
N ILE A 106 3.79 2.30 7.74
CA ILE A 106 3.87 1.02 8.45
C ILE A 106 3.20 1.12 9.82
N VAL A 107 3.49 2.18 10.58
CA VAL A 107 2.90 2.40 11.92
C VAL A 107 1.39 2.58 11.81
N LEU A 108 0.91 3.42 10.91
CA LEU A 108 -0.51 3.64 10.70
C LEU A 108 -1.22 2.38 10.21
N LEU A 109 -0.60 1.60 9.32
CA LEU A 109 -1.17 0.33 8.85
C LEU A 109 -1.33 -0.67 9.99
N ALA A 110 -0.35 -0.75 10.89
CA ALA A 110 -0.43 -1.59 12.07
C ALA A 110 -1.54 -1.14 13.02
N VAL A 111 -1.64 0.16 13.32
CA VAL A 111 -2.65 0.71 14.24
C VAL A 111 -4.06 0.58 13.66
N ILE A 112 -4.28 1.03 12.42
CA ILE A 112 -5.60 0.99 11.78
C ILE A 112 -6.01 -0.45 11.51
N GLY A 113 -5.08 -1.31 11.09
CA GLY A 113 -5.32 -2.73 10.89
C GLY A 113 -5.71 -3.44 12.19
N LEU A 114 -5.01 -3.16 13.29
CA LEU A 114 -5.35 -3.71 14.61
C LEU A 114 -6.72 -3.25 15.07
N LEU A 115 -7.03 -1.96 14.93
CA LEU A 115 -8.35 -1.43 15.24
C LEU A 115 -9.44 -2.10 14.42
N HIS A 116 -9.22 -2.26 13.11
CA HIS A 116 -10.16 -2.94 12.22
C HIS A 116 -10.43 -4.38 12.67
N VAL A 117 -9.38 -5.16 12.96
CA VAL A 117 -9.51 -6.54 13.44
C VAL A 117 -10.24 -6.58 14.77
N THR A 118 -9.91 -5.70 15.71
CA THR A 118 -10.54 -5.63 17.04
C THR A 118 -12.03 -5.30 16.92
N VAL A 119 -12.38 -4.28 16.15
CA VAL A 119 -13.80 -3.91 15.92
C VAL A 119 -14.56 -5.08 15.30
N LYS A 120 -13.99 -5.69 14.27
CA LYS A 120 -14.62 -6.80 13.55
C LYS A 120 -14.82 -8.03 14.45
N GLU A 121 -13.78 -8.48 15.13
CA GLU A 121 -13.81 -9.76 15.84
C GLU A 121 -14.40 -9.65 17.24
N VAL A 122 -14.09 -8.56 17.97
CA VAL A 122 -14.49 -8.38 19.37
C VAL A 122 -15.86 -7.71 19.45
N ILE A 123 -16.07 -6.61 18.72
CA ILE A 123 -17.29 -5.80 18.83
C ILE A 123 -18.41 -6.37 17.98
N LEU A 124 -18.13 -6.59 16.68
CA LEU A 124 -19.13 -7.06 15.73
C LEU A 124 -19.27 -8.59 15.69
N LYS A 125 -18.35 -9.33 16.30
CA LYS A 125 -18.31 -10.81 16.33
C LYS A 125 -18.38 -11.44 14.93
N ILE A 126 -17.88 -10.74 13.91
CA ILE A 126 -17.87 -11.20 12.53
C ILE A 126 -16.67 -12.13 12.35
N LYS A 127 -16.94 -13.43 12.19
CA LYS A 127 -15.88 -14.45 11.95
C LYS A 127 -15.48 -14.55 10.47
N GLN A 128 -16.34 -14.05 9.56
CA GLN A 128 -16.02 -14.08 8.13
C GLN A 128 -14.91 -13.07 7.80
N PRO A 129 -14.09 -13.40 6.83
CA PRO A 129 -13.09 -12.47 6.35
C PRO A 129 -13.78 -11.22 5.76
N VAL A 130 -13.32 -10.03 6.13
CA VAL A 130 -13.86 -8.73 5.65
C VAL A 130 -12.85 -8.11 4.68
N PRO A 131 -13.32 -7.38 3.66
CA PRO A 131 -12.44 -6.65 2.76
C PRO A 131 -11.40 -5.83 3.53
N PHE A 132 -10.15 -5.81 3.08
CA PHE A 132 -9.06 -5.10 3.76
C PHE A 132 -8.55 -3.86 3.00
N PHE A 133 -8.90 -3.71 1.72
CA PHE A 133 -8.45 -2.59 0.89
C PHE A 133 -8.80 -1.21 1.47
N HIS A 134 -9.94 -1.07 2.15
CA HIS A 134 -10.30 0.19 2.80
C HIS A 134 -9.32 0.57 3.93
N VAL A 135 -8.75 -0.41 4.63
CA VAL A 135 -7.70 -0.17 5.65
C VAL A 135 -6.45 0.38 4.97
N ILE A 136 -6.04 -0.23 3.85
CA ILE A 136 -4.89 0.22 3.05
C ILE A 136 -5.15 1.63 2.51
N LEU A 137 -6.34 1.90 1.97
CA LEU A 137 -6.73 3.21 1.46
C LEU A 137 -6.66 4.29 2.55
N ILE A 138 -7.30 4.07 3.69
CA ILE A 138 -7.28 5.03 4.80
C ILE A 138 -5.86 5.29 5.26
N THR A 139 -5.06 4.24 5.43
CA THR A 139 -3.65 4.34 5.82
C THR A 139 -2.85 5.16 4.82
N PHE A 140 -3.00 4.88 3.54
CA PHE A 140 -2.28 5.57 2.47
C PHE A 140 -2.64 7.06 2.42
N VAL A 141 -3.93 7.39 2.42
CA VAL A 141 -4.40 8.78 2.41
C VAL A 141 -3.93 9.53 3.65
N SER A 142 -4.03 8.92 4.85
CA SER A 142 -3.54 9.51 6.09
C SER A 142 -2.03 9.79 6.03
N THR A 143 -1.25 8.84 5.51
CA THR A 143 0.20 9.01 5.31
C THR A 143 0.47 10.14 4.33
N ALA A 144 -0.21 10.15 3.19
CA ALA A 144 -0.01 11.16 2.15
C ALA A 144 -0.33 12.58 2.66
N LEU A 145 -1.37 12.73 3.49
CA LEU A 145 -1.70 14.00 4.13
C LEU A 145 -0.67 14.42 5.17
N LEU A 146 -0.28 13.50 6.07
CA LEU A 146 0.69 13.79 7.14
C LEU A 146 2.05 14.21 6.60
N PHE A 147 2.49 13.59 5.52
CA PHE A 147 3.80 13.84 4.90
C PHE A 147 3.73 14.76 3.68
N ARG A 148 2.57 15.37 3.42
CA ARG A 148 2.35 16.33 2.32
C ARG A 148 2.80 15.79 0.96
N LEU A 149 2.36 14.59 0.64
CA LEU A 149 2.70 13.92 -0.63
C LEU A 149 1.80 14.38 -1.80
N TYR A 150 0.72 15.09 -1.53
CA TYR A 150 -0.16 15.70 -2.51
C TYR A 150 0.37 17.05 -2.99
#